data_b81d232600a3566be8da0c7c61b17eec
#
_entry.id   b81d232600a3566be8da0c7c61b17eec
#
_cell.length_a   1.000
_cell.length_b   1.000
_cell.length_c   1.000
_cell.angle_alpha   90.00
_cell.angle_beta   90.00
_cell.angle_gamma   90.00
#
_symmetry.space_group_name_H-M   'P 1'
#
loop_
_entity.id
_entity.type
_entity.pdbx_description
1 polymer ?
#
loop_
_entity_poly.entity_id
_entity_poly.type
_entity_poly.pdbx_seq_one_letter_code
_entity_poly.pdbx_strand_id
1 'polypeptide(L)'
;MLIDLHVHSHHTRGCSLTPRDVVRRAKEAGLDGVAFTDLNTLDGLEEIRAAGREEGFLALCGVEIATDRGHYLCFFPDPDKVPEPPQVFGSATPWPVREVLAKVKELGGVVVAAHPYDKTVERPSGDVIFTLDDLAAIEGLNARRPGASNDLAVEAADHMNLPCTGASGALPSLDDVGKAATLFRDPVASEQDLVRQLRAGTVFCVAIGVSPGASEPGRGGERRGPERRDRGEHRREGGGRRGPGRGRGGRGGR
;
A
#
# COMPACT_ATOMS: atom_id res chain seq x y z
N MET A 1 -20.81 -4.99 1.86
CA MET A 1 -20.13 -5.96 1.00
C MET A 1 -18.64 -5.85 1.20
N LEU A 2 -17.93 -6.97 1.16
CA LEU A 2 -16.47 -7.04 1.25
C LEU A 2 -15.88 -7.30 -0.14
N ILE A 3 -15.10 -6.37 -0.66
CA ILE A 3 -14.49 -6.46 -1.99
C ILE A 3 -12.98 -6.22 -1.86
N ASP A 4 -12.17 -7.13 -2.40
CA ASP A 4 -10.73 -6.92 -2.55
C ASP A 4 -10.49 -6.02 -3.78
N LEU A 5 -9.93 -4.83 -3.56
CA LEU A 5 -9.81 -3.81 -4.61
C LEU A 5 -8.46 -3.81 -5.33
N HIS A 6 -7.52 -4.71 -4.95
CA HIS A 6 -6.18 -4.68 -5.51
C HIS A 6 -5.64 -6.09 -5.69
N VAL A 7 -5.94 -6.67 -6.84
CA VAL A 7 -5.49 -8.01 -7.22
C VAL A 7 -4.98 -7.99 -8.65
N HIS A 8 -3.93 -8.75 -8.91
CA HIS A 8 -3.36 -8.92 -10.24
C HIS A 8 -3.69 -10.26 -10.85
N SER A 9 -3.69 -10.29 -12.17
CA SER A 9 -3.77 -11.51 -12.98
C SER A 9 -2.53 -11.67 -13.86
N HIS A 10 -2.50 -12.71 -14.67
CA HIS A 10 -1.42 -12.97 -15.62
C HIS A 10 -1.28 -11.88 -16.71
N HIS A 11 -2.21 -10.93 -16.79
CA HIS A 11 -2.07 -9.73 -17.63
C HIS A 11 -1.03 -8.75 -17.03
N THR A 12 -0.77 -8.81 -15.73
CA THR A 12 0.39 -8.13 -15.12
C THR A 12 1.67 -8.92 -15.40
N ARG A 13 2.67 -8.26 -15.95
CA ARG A 13 3.96 -8.88 -16.22
C ARG A 13 4.56 -9.49 -14.96
N GLY A 14 4.85 -10.79 -15.00
CA GLY A 14 5.43 -11.53 -13.88
C GLY A 14 4.42 -12.13 -12.91
N CYS A 15 3.12 -11.95 -13.15
CA CYS A 15 2.06 -12.66 -12.46
C CYS A 15 1.63 -13.90 -13.26
N SER A 16 1.29 -14.99 -12.60
CA SER A 16 0.81 -16.24 -13.21
C SER A 16 -0.61 -16.60 -12.77
N LEU A 17 -1.27 -15.75 -11.98
CA LEU A 17 -2.61 -16.00 -11.48
C LEU A 17 -3.63 -15.85 -12.60
N THR A 18 -4.47 -16.86 -12.82
CA THR A 18 -5.58 -16.72 -13.77
C THR A 18 -6.74 -15.96 -13.09
N PRO A 19 -7.52 -15.15 -13.84
CA PRO A 19 -8.70 -14.50 -13.26
C PRO A 19 -9.65 -15.49 -12.59
N ARG A 20 -9.81 -16.68 -13.16
CA ARG A 20 -10.67 -17.71 -12.58
C ARG A 20 -10.20 -18.23 -11.24
N ASP A 21 -8.89 -18.49 -11.08
CA ASP A 21 -8.34 -18.97 -9.82
C ASP A 21 -8.46 -17.89 -8.72
N VAL A 22 -8.22 -16.63 -9.07
CA VAL A 22 -8.41 -15.49 -8.17
C VAL A 22 -9.87 -15.38 -7.73
N VAL A 23 -10.82 -15.44 -8.66
CA VAL A 23 -12.27 -15.38 -8.36
C VAL A 23 -12.68 -16.52 -7.42
N ARG A 24 -12.25 -17.74 -7.70
CA ARG A 24 -12.51 -18.91 -6.82
C ARG A 24 -11.95 -18.69 -5.43
N ARG A 25 -10.70 -18.24 -5.36
CA ARG A 25 -10.05 -17.99 -4.07
C ARG A 25 -10.72 -16.89 -3.28
N ALA A 26 -11.14 -15.80 -3.93
CA ALA A 26 -11.88 -14.70 -3.31
C ALA A 26 -13.22 -15.20 -2.73
N LYS A 27 -13.95 -16.03 -3.49
CA LYS A 27 -15.20 -16.65 -3.06
C LYS A 27 -15.00 -17.58 -1.88
N GLU A 28 -13.95 -18.43 -1.89
CA GLU A 28 -13.57 -19.29 -0.77
C GLU A 28 -13.18 -18.51 0.49
N ALA A 29 -12.55 -17.34 0.31
CA ALA A 29 -12.20 -16.44 1.40
C ALA A 29 -13.41 -15.72 2.01
N GLY A 30 -14.61 -15.89 1.46
CA GLY A 30 -15.85 -15.27 1.95
C GLY A 30 -16.00 -13.81 1.53
N LEU A 31 -15.32 -13.36 0.48
CA LEU A 31 -15.54 -12.05 -0.12
C LEU A 31 -16.86 -12.04 -0.93
N ASP A 32 -17.39 -10.84 -1.15
CA ASP A 32 -18.55 -10.60 -2.02
C ASP A 32 -18.13 -10.25 -3.45
N GLY A 33 -16.88 -9.84 -3.65
CA GLY A 33 -16.34 -9.45 -4.95
C GLY A 33 -14.83 -9.24 -4.93
N VAL A 34 -14.26 -9.09 -6.11
CA VAL A 34 -12.85 -8.77 -6.34
C VAL A 34 -12.74 -7.78 -7.50
N ALA A 35 -11.84 -6.81 -7.40
CA ALA A 35 -11.48 -5.92 -8.49
C ALA A 35 -10.05 -6.19 -8.94
N PHE A 36 -9.92 -6.57 -10.20
CA PHE A 36 -8.62 -6.74 -10.84
C PHE A 36 -8.05 -5.38 -11.24
N THR A 37 -6.81 -5.17 -10.89
CA THR A 37 -6.07 -3.92 -11.14
C THR A 37 -4.71 -4.26 -11.71
N ASP A 38 -4.72 -4.92 -12.87
CA ASP A 38 -3.49 -5.29 -13.55
C ASP A 38 -2.60 -4.07 -13.85
N LEU A 39 -1.28 -4.25 -13.75
CA LEU A 39 -0.34 -3.14 -13.80
C LEU A 39 -0.20 -2.59 -15.23
N ASN A 40 -0.60 -1.32 -15.41
CA ASN A 40 -0.51 -0.56 -16.66
C ASN A 40 -1.24 -1.17 -17.87
N THR A 41 -2.25 -2.01 -17.64
CA THR A 41 -3.04 -2.63 -18.73
C THR A 41 -4.49 -2.89 -18.33
N LEU A 42 -5.38 -2.80 -19.31
CA LEU A 42 -6.79 -3.20 -19.26
C LEU A 42 -7.07 -4.43 -20.15
N ASP A 43 -6.06 -5.05 -20.73
CA ASP A 43 -6.22 -6.18 -21.68
C ASP A 43 -7.04 -7.36 -21.13
N GLY A 44 -7.13 -7.51 -19.80
CA GLY A 44 -7.83 -8.62 -19.14
C GLY A 44 -9.35 -8.51 -19.01
N LEU A 45 -9.98 -7.43 -19.44
CA LEU A 45 -11.39 -7.12 -19.13
C LEU A 45 -12.37 -8.26 -19.43
N GLU A 46 -12.31 -8.82 -20.64
CA GLU A 46 -13.25 -9.89 -21.06
C GLU A 46 -13.00 -11.19 -20.31
N GLU A 47 -11.75 -11.57 -20.07
CA GLU A 47 -11.41 -12.78 -19.31
C GLU A 47 -11.83 -12.67 -17.84
N ILE A 48 -11.61 -11.50 -17.20
CA ILE A 48 -12.03 -11.23 -15.84
C ILE A 48 -13.56 -11.35 -15.70
N ARG A 49 -14.29 -10.76 -16.64
CA ARG A 49 -15.76 -10.83 -16.66
C ARG A 49 -16.27 -12.25 -16.94
N ALA A 50 -15.60 -12.97 -17.83
CA ALA A 50 -15.92 -14.38 -18.10
C ALA A 50 -15.75 -15.22 -16.83
N ALA A 51 -14.64 -15.06 -16.12
CA ALA A 51 -14.38 -15.74 -14.87
C ALA A 51 -15.46 -15.42 -13.80
N GLY A 52 -15.86 -14.16 -13.69
CA GLY A 52 -16.94 -13.75 -12.78
C GLY A 52 -18.29 -14.40 -13.13
N ARG A 53 -18.66 -14.40 -14.42
CA ARG A 53 -19.89 -15.04 -14.91
C ARG A 53 -19.90 -16.55 -14.66
N GLU A 54 -18.80 -17.23 -14.97
CA GLU A 54 -18.67 -18.69 -14.80
C GLU A 54 -18.76 -19.13 -13.36
N GLU A 55 -18.18 -18.38 -12.45
CA GLU A 55 -18.17 -18.71 -11.00
C GLU A 55 -19.36 -18.09 -10.26
N GLY A 56 -20.22 -17.30 -10.93
CA GLY A 56 -21.34 -16.58 -10.29
C GLY A 56 -20.87 -15.66 -9.16
N PHE A 57 -19.83 -14.87 -9.42
CA PHE A 57 -19.17 -14.01 -8.45
C PHE A 57 -18.88 -12.62 -9.04
N LEU A 58 -18.90 -11.59 -8.21
CA LEU A 58 -18.63 -10.23 -8.66
C LEU A 58 -17.13 -10.05 -8.97
N ALA A 59 -16.79 -9.95 -10.26
CA ALA A 59 -15.47 -9.61 -10.74
C ALA A 59 -15.53 -8.26 -11.45
N LEU A 60 -14.83 -7.27 -10.87
CA LEU A 60 -14.76 -5.89 -11.35
C LEU A 60 -13.41 -5.62 -11.97
N CYS A 61 -13.36 -4.62 -12.82
CA CYS A 61 -12.17 -4.23 -13.56
C CYS A 61 -11.74 -2.80 -13.21
N GLY A 62 -10.45 -2.64 -12.94
CA GLY A 62 -9.75 -1.38 -12.80
C GLY A 62 -8.36 -1.55 -13.39
N VAL A 63 -7.46 -0.64 -13.10
CA VAL A 63 -6.06 -0.71 -13.49
C VAL A 63 -5.17 -0.10 -12.41
N GLU A 64 -4.04 -0.72 -12.11
CA GLU A 64 -2.97 -0.09 -11.35
C GLU A 64 -2.05 0.66 -12.32
N ILE A 65 -1.86 1.94 -12.10
CA ILE A 65 -0.99 2.79 -12.90
C ILE A 65 0.29 3.11 -12.14
N ALA A 66 1.44 2.69 -12.69
CA ALA A 66 2.74 3.08 -12.18
C ALA A 66 3.10 4.48 -12.68
N THR A 67 3.34 5.41 -11.75
CA THR A 67 3.65 6.80 -12.03
C THR A 67 5.06 7.18 -11.56
N ASP A 68 5.48 8.40 -11.86
CA ASP A 68 6.73 8.98 -11.34
C ASP A 68 6.70 9.19 -9.81
N ARG A 69 5.53 9.05 -9.17
CA ARG A 69 5.29 9.23 -7.73
C ARG A 69 4.37 8.16 -7.16
N GLY A 70 4.72 6.89 -7.32
CA GLY A 70 4.00 5.75 -6.77
C GLY A 70 3.00 5.14 -7.73
N HIS A 71 2.19 4.27 -7.18
CA HIS A 71 1.16 3.53 -7.89
C HIS A 71 -0.22 4.01 -7.50
N TYR A 72 -1.16 3.95 -8.43
CA TYR A 72 -2.52 4.42 -8.22
C TYR A 72 -3.51 3.45 -8.85
N LEU A 73 -4.51 3.02 -8.05
CA LEU A 73 -5.61 2.22 -8.57
C LEU A 73 -6.62 3.17 -9.20
N CYS A 74 -6.91 2.94 -10.46
CA CYS A 74 -7.84 3.74 -11.25
C CYS A 74 -9.06 2.89 -11.59
N PHE A 75 -10.24 3.36 -11.21
CA PHE A 75 -11.50 2.71 -11.48
C PHE A 75 -12.38 3.63 -12.33
N PHE A 76 -13.03 3.05 -13.34
CA PHE A 76 -13.85 3.77 -14.30
C PHE A 76 -15.28 3.23 -14.27
N PRO A 77 -16.31 4.08 -14.51
CA PRO A 77 -17.70 3.60 -14.53
C PRO A 77 -17.99 2.64 -15.68
N ASP A 78 -17.22 2.71 -16.74
CA ASP A 78 -17.29 1.85 -17.92
C ASP A 78 -15.88 1.62 -18.48
N PRO A 79 -15.16 0.59 -17.98
CA PRO A 79 -13.78 0.32 -18.41
C PRO A 79 -13.64 0.00 -19.91
N ASP A 80 -14.69 -0.52 -20.56
CA ASP A 80 -14.65 -0.83 -22.00
C ASP A 80 -14.50 0.41 -22.89
N LYS A 81 -14.85 1.57 -22.36
CA LYS A 81 -14.70 2.85 -23.06
C LYS A 81 -13.37 3.55 -22.78
N VAL A 82 -12.55 2.95 -21.93
CA VAL A 82 -11.23 3.51 -21.57
C VAL A 82 -10.19 2.89 -22.48
N PRO A 83 -9.45 3.70 -23.25
CA PRO A 83 -8.33 3.17 -24.05
C PRO A 83 -7.23 2.63 -23.13
N GLU A 84 -6.39 1.71 -23.66
CA GLU A 84 -5.22 1.21 -22.94
C GLU A 84 -4.34 2.35 -22.40
N PRO A 85 -3.76 2.21 -21.19
CA PRO A 85 -2.95 3.26 -20.57
C PRO A 85 -1.88 3.87 -21.48
N PRO A 86 -1.13 3.09 -22.31
CA PRO A 86 -0.17 3.71 -23.23
C PRO A 86 -0.81 4.58 -24.33
N GLN A 87 -2.06 4.33 -24.68
CA GLN A 87 -2.81 5.16 -25.64
C GLN A 87 -3.30 6.47 -24.99
N VAL A 88 -3.58 6.42 -23.68
CA VAL A 88 -4.04 7.59 -22.89
C VAL A 88 -2.89 8.49 -22.50
N PHE A 89 -1.78 7.90 -22.00
CA PHE A 89 -0.68 8.63 -21.36
C PHE A 89 0.61 8.67 -22.18
N GLY A 90 0.63 8.01 -23.36
CA GLY A 90 1.83 7.83 -24.17
C GLY A 90 2.66 6.60 -23.78
N SER A 91 3.61 6.23 -24.63
CA SER A 91 4.42 5.02 -24.46
C SER A 91 5.58 5.15 -23.47
N ALA A 92 5.94 6.36 -23.08
CA ALA A 92 7.04 6.62 -22.15
C ALA A 92 6.57 6.50 -20.69
N THR A 93 7.10 5.52 -19.95
CA THR A 93 6.83 5.33 -18.52
C THR A 93 8.06 5.67 -17.69
N PRO A 94 7.90 6.05 -16.42
CA PRO A 94 6.64 6.26 -15.67
C PRO A 94 5.91 7.54 -16.09
N TRP A 95 4.58 7.51 -16.00
CA TRP A 95 3.74 8.68 -16.32
C TRP A 95 3.70 9.69 -15.16
N PRO A 96 3.61 11.01 -15.45
CA PRO A 96 3.48 12.01 -14.40
C PRO A 96 2.16 11.83 -13.62
N VAL A 97 2.22 11.71 -12.30
CA VAL A 97 1.05 11.44 -11.46
C VAL A 97 -0.09 12.43 -11.67
N ARG A 98 0.22 13.74 -11.79
CA ARG A 98 -0.81 14.78 -11.96
C ARG A 98 -1.55 14.66 -13.29
N GLU A 99 -0.87 14.22 -14.35
CA GLU A 99 -1.50 13.96 -15.64
C GLU A 99 -2.42 12.73 -15.55
N VAL A 100 -1.99 11.67 -14.86
CA VAL A 100 -2.81 10.49 -14.62
C VAL A 100 -4.09 10.86 -13.87
N LEU A 101 -3.98 11.58 -12.75
CA LEU A 101 -5.15 12.00 -11.97
C LEU A 101 -6.13 12.84 -12.82
N ALA A 102 -5.62 13.83 -13.53
CA ALA A 102 -6.43 14.69 -14.39
C ALA A 102 -7.17 13.88 -15.48
N LYS A 103 -6.47 12.95 -16.11
CA LYS A 103 -7.05 12.13 -17.20
C LYS A 103 -8.08 11.12 -16.68
N VAL A 104 -7.81 10.48 -15.55
CA VAL A 104 -8.80 9.57 -14.92
C VAL A 104 -10.07 10.34 -14.56
N LYS A 105 -9.94 11.54 -14.01
CA LYS A 105 -11.08 12.42 -13.72
C LYS A 105 -11.85 12.82 -14.98
N GLU A 106 -11.17 13.18 -16.06
CA GLU A 106 -11.78 13.50 -17.36
C GLU A 106 -12.59 12.33 -17.91
N LEU A 107 -12.09 11.10 -17.74
CA LEU A 107 -12.77 9.87 -18.12
C LEU A 107 -13.87 9.44 -17.13
N GLY A 108 -14.19 10.27 -16.15
CA GLY A 108 -15.23 10.00 -15.15
C GLY A 108 -14.84 8.96 -14.11
N GLY A 109 -13.55 8.60 -14.01
CA GLY A 109 -13.03 7.65 -13.05
C GLY A 109 -12.74 8.25 -11.68
N VAL A 110 -12.23 7.39 -10.79
CA VAL A 110 -11.72 7.73 -9.46
C VAL A 110 -10.35 7.10 -9.24
N VAL A 111 -9.54 7.71 -8.39
CA VAL A 111 -8.18 7.29 -8.10
C VAL A 111 -8.01 7.00 -6.62
N VAL A 112 -7.40 5.85 -6.30
CA VAL A 112 -6.97 5.47 -4.95
C VAL A 112 -5.44 5.41 -4.94
N ALA A 113 -4.79 6.07 -3.98
CA ALA A 113 -3.34 5.95 -3.81
C ALA A 113 -3.02 4.55 -3.28
N ALA A 114 -2.35 3.72 -4.09
CA ALA A 114 -1.99 2.36 -3.73
C ALA A 114 -0.77 2.34 -2.81
N HIS A 115 -0.85 1.61 -1.69
CA HIS A 115 0.27 1.38 -0.74
C HIS A 115 1.31 2.50 -0.70
N PRO A 116 0.93 3.76 -0.40
CA PRO A 116 1.74 4.96 -0.66
C PRO A 116 3.09 4.99 0.06
N TYR A 117 3.22 4.27 1.18
CA TYR A 117 4.45 4.21 1.98
C TYR A 117 5.25 2.91 1.82
N ASP A 118 4.96 2.13 0.76
CA ASP A 118 5.71 0.91 0.46
C ASP A 118 7.08 1.23 -0.13
N LYS A 119 8.12 1.04 0.67
CA LYS A 119 9.52 1.28 0.28
C LYS A 119 10.09 0.22 -0.69
N THR A 120 9.34 -0.83 -1.00
CA THR A 120 9.74 -1.84 -2.00
C THR A 120 9.39 -1.41 -3.43
N VAL A 121 8.50 -0.44 -3.57
CA VAL A 121 8.19 0.23 -4.84
C VAL A 121 9.34 1.16 -5.21
N GLU A 122 9.76 1.16 -6.46
CA GLU A 122 10.91 1.95 -6.93
C GLU A 122 10.77 3.45 -6.61
N ARG A 123 9.54 3.98 -6.74
CA ARG A 123 9.20 5.39 -6.47
C ARG A 123 7.93 5.45 -5.64
N PRO A 124 7.99 5.24 -4.32
CA PRO A 124 6.78 5.32 -3.48
C PRO A 124 6.24 6.74 -3.46
N SER A 125 4.92 6.87 -3.33
CA SER A 125 4.27 8.19 -3.23
C SER A 125 4.75 8.96 -2.00
N GLY A 126 4.83 8.29 -0.85
CA GLY A 126 5.16 8.93 0.42
C GLY A 126 4.31 10.18 0.65
N ASP A 127 4.91 11.20 1.25
CA ASP A 127 4.22 12.45 1.58
C ASP A 127 3.81 13.29 0.35
N VAL A 128 4.20 12.89 -0.87
CA VAL A 128 3.72 13.56 -2.09
C VAL A 128 2.20 13.50 -2.20
N ILE A 129 1.57 12.45 -1.65
CA ILE A 129 0.10 12.33 -1.66
C ILE A 129 -0.61 13.56 -1.07
N PHE A 130 -0.01 14.24 -0.07
CA PHE A 130 -0.57 15.46 0.53
C PHE A 130 -0.62 16.65 -0.44
N THR A 131 0.07 16.56 -1.56
CA THR A 131 0.11 17.61 -2.61
C THR A 131 -0.78 17.29 -3.80
N LEU A 132 -1.48 16.15 -3.75
CA LEU A 132 -2.33 15.67 -4.83
C LEU A 132 -3.79 15.96 -4.52
N ASP A 133 -4.45 16.62 -5.45
CA ASP A 133 -5.89 16.80 -5.43
C ASP A 133 -6.58 15.61 -6.11
N ASP A 134 -7.88 15.47 -5.89
CA ASP A 134 -8.74 14.49 -6.60
C ASP A 134 -8.48 13.00 -6.28
N LEU A 135 -7.80 12.68 -5.19
CA LEU A 135 -7.79 11.31 -4.65
C LEU A 135 -9.15 10.99 -4.02
N ALA A 136 -9.73 9.84 -4.38
CA ALA A 136 -10.98 9.37 -3.80
C ALA A 136 -10.78 8.62 -2.48
N ALA A 137 -9.63 7.97 -2.32
CA ALA A 137 -9.27 7.20 -1.14
C ALA A 137 -7.75 6.95 -1.09
N ILE A 138 -7.30 6.40 0.02
CA ILE A 138 -5.95 5.87 0.21
C ILE A 138 -6.06 4.39 0.57
N GLU A 139 -5.25 3.53 -0.06
CA GLU A 139 -5.10 2.14 0.36
C GLU A 139 -4.34 2.12 1.68
N GLY A 140 -5.09 2.17 2.79
CA GLY A 140 -4.56 2.16 4.15
C GLY A 140 -4.16 0.77 4.63
N LEU A 141 -4.72 -0.27 4.03
CA LEU A 141 -4.42 -1.66 4.36
C LEU A 141 -4.14 -2.48 3.11
N ASN A 142 -2.88 -2.82 2.88
CA ASN A 142 -2.47 -3.80 1.89
C ASN A 142 -1.85 -5.00 2.61
N ALA A 143 -2.46 -6.19 2.46
CA ALA A 143 -2.08 -7.37 3.23
C ALA A 143 -0.65 -7.87 2.97
N ARG A 144 -0.05 -7.51 1.84
CA ARG A 144 1.33 -7.86 1.50
C ARG A 144 2.37 -6.86 2.00
N ARG A 145 1.94 -5.78 2.61
CA ARG A 145 2.85 -4.70 3.03
C ARG A 145 3.12 -4.76 4.53
N PRO A 146 4.30 -4.32 4.98
CA PRO A 146 4.61 -4.23 6.40
C PRO A 146 3.58 -3.37 7.15
N GLY A 147 3.23 -3.77 8.38
CA GLY A 147 2.29 -3.04 9.22
C GLY A 147 2.61 -1.55 9.34
N ALA A 148 3.89 -1.20 9.55
CA ALA A 148 4.30 0.20 9.61
C ALA A 148 4.01 1.03 8.35
N SER A 149 4.01 0.41 7.15
CA SER A 149 3.62 1.10 5.91
C SER A 149 2.12 1.34 5.85
N ASN A 150 1.34 0.37 6.34
CA ASN A 150 -0.12 0.49 6.45
C ASN A 150 -0.50 1.53 7.51
N ASP A 151 0.16 1.53 8.66
CA ASP A 151 -0.09 2.51 9.74
C ASP A 151 0.10 3.94 9.22
N LEU A 152 1.20 4.22 8.51
CA LEU A 152 1.43 5.52 7.87
C LEU A 152 0.37 5.87 6.82
N ALA A 153 -0.11 4.89 6.05
CA ALA A 153 -1.14 5.12 5.05
C ALA A 153 -2.50 5.47 5.69
N VAL A 154 -2.84 4.80 6.80
CA VAL A 154 -4.04 5.12 7.59
C VAL A 154 -3.94 6.52 8.21
N GLU A 155 -2.79 6.87 8.80
CA GLU A 155 -2.56 8.21 9.34
C GLU A 155 -2.67 9.30 8.26
N ALA A 156 -2.14 9.03 7.07
CA ALA A 156 -2.25 9.96 5.94
C ALA A 156 -3.70 10.13 5.47
N ALA A 157 -4.47 9.04 5.39
CA ALA A 157 -5.89 9.09 5.03
C ALA A 157 -6.69 9.93 6.03
N ASP A 158 -6.45 9.72 7.33
CA ASP A 158 -7.10 10.51 8.40
C ASP A 158 -6.73 12.00 8.28
N HIS A 159 -5.44 12.31 8.10
CA HIS A 159 -4.97 13.67 7.94
C HIS A 159 -5.55 14.39 6.73
N MET A 160 -5.75 13.67 5.62
CA MET A 160 -6.35 14.18 4.39
C MET A 160 -7.89 14.17 4.41
N ASN A 161 -8.49 13.62 5.47
CA ASN A 161 -9.94 13.37 5.55
C ASN A 161 -10.45 12.56 4.35
N LEU A 162 -9.68 11.56 3.93
CA LEU A 162 -10.02 10.62 2.87
C LEU A 162 -10.38 9.25 3.46
N PRO A 163 -11.27 8.49 2.84
CA PRO A 163 -11.56 7.13 3.25
C PRO A 163 -10.37 6.20 3.03
N CYS A 164 -10.26 5.15 3.87
CA CYS A 164 -9.31 4.07 3.70
C CYS A 164 -9.94 2.92 2.92
N THR A 165 -9.21 2.40 1.93
CA THR A 165 -9.47 1.11 1.31
C THR A 165 -8.53 0.03 1.84
N GLY A 166 -8.99 -1.22 1.78
CA GLY A 166 -8.19 -2.39 2.09
C GLY A 166 -8.18 -3.37 0.92
N ALA A 167 -7.05 -4.03 0.71
CA ALA A 167 -6.90 -5.01 -0.34
C ALA A 167 -5.78 -6.01 -0.04
N SER A 168 -5.77 -7.13 -0.76
CA SER A 168 -4.73 -8.14 -0.59
C SER A 168 -3.40 -7.72 -1.24
N GLY A 169 -3.42 -6.97 -2.33
CA GLY A 169 -2.25 -6.71 -3.16
C GLY A 169 -1.69 -7.99 -3.79
N ALA A 170 -2.56 -8.98 -4.05
CA ALA A 170 -2.14 -10.33 -4.44
C ALA A 170 -1.36 -10.35 -5.75
N LEU A 171 -0.06 -10.63 -5.63
CA LEU A 171 0.91 -10.80 -6.69
C LEU A 171 2.17 -11.46 -6.10
N PRO A 172 2.62 -12.64 -6.44
CA PRO A 172 2.04 -13.62 -7.38
C PRO A 172 1.27 -14.78 -6.69
N SER A 173 0.90 -14.65 -5.41
CA SER A 173 0.34 -15.76 -4.63
C SER A 173 -1.17 -15.63 -4.44
N LEU A 174 -1.90 -16.73 -4.71
CA LEU A 174 -3.31 -16.86 -4.37
C LEU A 174 -3.58 -16.82 -2.86
N ASP A 175 -2.60 -17.20 -2.03
CA ASP A 175 -2.74 -17.22 -0.58
C ASP A 175 -2.94 -15.81 0.02
N ASP A 176 -2.60 -14.77 -0.74
CA ASP A 176 -2.79 -13.39 -0.31
C ASP A 176 -4.23 -12.90 -0.54
N VAL A 177 -4.93 -13.47 -1.53
CA VAL A 177 -6.31 -13.10 -1.85
C VAL A 177 -7.22 -13.30 -0.66
N GLY A 178 -7.94 -12.25 -0.27
CA GLY A 178 -8.89 -12.28 0.82
C GLY A 178 -8.30 -12.06 2.21
N LYS A 179 -7.02 -11.72 2.36
CA LYS A 179 -6.44 -11.33 3.66
C LYS A 179 -6.84 -9.92 4.10
N ALA A 180 -7.19 -9.07 3.16
CA ALA A 180 -7.75 -7.76 3.41
C ALA A 180 -8.75 -7.40 2.32
N ALA A 181 -9.70 -6.53 2.64
CA ALA A 181 -10.72 -6.06 1.71
C ALA A 181 -11.21 -4.67 2.10
N THR A 182 -11.97 -4.07 1.21
CA THR A 182 -12.74 -2.85 1.45
C THR A 182 -14.17 -3.22 1.79
N LEU A 183 -14.66 -2.72 2.92
CA LEU A 183 -16.06 -2.81 3.31
C LEU A 183 -16.85 -1.67 2.65
N PHE A 184 -17.80 -2.02 1.82
CA PHE A 184 -18.77 -1.11 1.22
C PHE A 184 -20.06 -1.11 2.01
N ARG A 185 -20.56 0.09 2.32
CA ARG A 185 -21.82 0.25 3.06
C ARG A 185 -23.03 -0.20 2.24
N ASP A 186 -23.07 0.24 0.99
CA ASP A 186 -24.17 -0.07 0.07
C ASP A 186 -23.74 -1.17 -0.93
N PRO A 187 -24.71 -1.86 -1.56
CA PRO A 187 -24.39 -2.87 -2.57
C PRO A 187 -23.59 -2.30 -3.75
N VAL A 188 -22.62 -3.09 -4.21
CA VAL A 188 -21.87 -2.87 -5.45
C VAL A 188 -22.19 -4.01 -6.39
N ALA A 189 -22.74 -3.70 -7.56
CA ALA A 189 -23.07 -4.68 -8.59
C ALA A 189 -22.38 -4.42 -9.93
N SER A 190 -21.65 -3.30 -10.04
CA SER A 190 -20.98 -2.86 -11.25
C SER A 190 -19.82 -1.92 -10.94
N GLU A 191 -18.97 -1.67 -11.94
CA GLU A 191 -17.90 -0.66 -11.87
C GLU A 191 -18.49 0.75 -11.63
N GLN A 192 -19.67 1.04 -12.17
CA GLN A 192 -20.37 2.32 -11.93
C GLN A 192 -20.73 2.48 -10.45
N ASP A 193 -21.21 1.42 -9.80
CA ASP A 193 -21.51 1.42 -8.37
C ASP A 193 -20.23 1.60 -7.54
N LEU A 194 -19.17 0.87 -7.90
CA LEU A 194 -17.85 0.99 -7.28
C LEU A 194 -17.36 2.44 -7.30
N VAL A 195 -17.29 3.04 -8.49
CA VAL A 195 -16.86 4.44 -8.68
C VAL A 195 -17.73 5.41 -7.87
N ARG A 196 -19.05 5.20 -7.86
CA ARG A 196 -19.98 6.04 -7.10
C ARG A 196 -19.70 5.98 -5.60
N GLN A 197 -19.47 4.80 -5.03
CA GLN A 197 -19.26 4.62 -3.60
C GLN A 197 -17.86 5.08 -3.16
N LEU A 198 -16.82 4.84 -3.95
CA LEU A 198 -15.50 5.39 -3.69
C LEU A 198 -15.53 6.92 -3.67
N ARG A 199 -16.25 7.53 -4.62
CA ARG A 199 -16.43 8.99 -4.67
C ARG A 199 -17.25 9.54 -3.49
N ALA A 200 -18.20 8.77 -2.99
CA ALA A 200 -19.00 9.13 -1.83
C ALA A 200 -18.24 8.98 -0.50
N GLY A 201 -17.09 8.29 -0.50
CA GLY A 201 -16.26 8.12 0.68
C GLY A 201 -16.87 7.21 1.76
N THR A 202 -17.83 6.35 1.41
CA THR A 202 -18.53 5.47 2.36
C THR A 202 -17.94 4.06 2.40
N VAL A 203 -16.61 3.98 2.47
CA VAL A 203 -15.86 2.73 2.44
C VAL A 203 -14.85 2.67 3.58
N PHE A 204 -14.49 1.44 4.01
CA PHE A 204 -13.58 1.21 5.13
C PHE A 204 -12.64 0.05 4.81
N CYS A 205 -11.38 0.14 5.23
CA CYS A 205 -10.43 -0.96 5.14
C CYS A 205 -10.69 -2.01 6.23
N VAL A 206 -10.59 -3.29 5.88
CA VAL A 206 -10.82 -4.43 6.79
C VAL A 206 -9.73 -5.48 6.59
N ALA A 207 -9.10 -5.90 7.70
CA ALA A 207 -8.24 -7.08 7.73
C ALA A 207 -9.11 -8.33 7.95
N ILE A 208 -8.89 -9.37 7.16
CA ILE A 208 -9.67 -10.61 7.23
C ILE A 208 -8.80 -11.71 7.83
N GLY A 209 -9.37 -12.47 8.77
CA GLY A 209 -8.68 -13.58 9.41
C GLY A 209 -7.66 -13.21 10.49
N VAL A 210 -7.54 -11.92 10.84
CA VAL A 210 -6.76 -11.49 12.00
C VAL A 210 -7.67 -11.52 13.22
N SER A 211 -7.46 -12.49 14.13
CA SER A 211 -8.16 -12.48 15.43
C SER A 211 -7.82 -11.18 16.18
N PRO A 212 -8.82 -10.42 16.69
CA PRO A 212 -8.55 -9.28 17.54
C PRO A 212 -7.76 -9.75 18.76
N GLY A 213 -6.49 -9.41 18.86
CA GLY A 213 -5.64 -9.79 20.00
C GLY A 213 -4.34 -10.53 19.65
N ALA A 214 -4.09 -10.90 18.41
CA ALA A 214 -2.76 -11.32 17.97
C ALA A 214 -1.88 -10.09 17.69
N SER A 215 -1.61 -9.30 18.74
CA SER A 215 -0.41 -8.45 18.73
C SER A 215 0.76 -9.41 18.62
N GLU A 216 1.63 -9.24 17.62
CA GLU A 216 2.92 -9.94 17.60
C GLU A 216 3.55 -9.85 18.98
N PRO A 217 4.06 -10.98 19.53
CA PRO A 217 4.79 -10.90 20.79
C PRO A 217 5.96 -9.94 20.54
N GLY A 218 5.85 -8.74 21.09
CA GLY A 218 6.89 -7.75 21.03
C GLY A 218 8.20 -8.45 21.38
N ARG A 219 9.20 -8.36 20.52
CA ARG A 219 10.57 -8.74 20.87
C ARG A 219 10.88 -8.01 22.16
N GLY A 220 10.82 -8.78 23.26
CA GLY A 220 11.18 -8.30 24.57
C GLY A 220 12.59 -7.73 24.49
N GLY A 221 12.68 -6.42 24.42
CA GLY A 221 13.91 -5.73 24.71
C GLY A 221 14.25 -6.09 26.13
N GLU A 222 15.22 -6.97 26.36
CA GLU A 222 15.85 -7.17 27.64
C GLU A 222 16.24 -5.80 28.16
N ARG A 223 15.45 -5.27 29.06
CA ARG A 223 15.86 -4.14 29.90
C ARG A 223 16.98 -4.65 30.77
N ARG A 224 18.22 -4.49 30.33
CA ARG A 224 19.38 -4.59 31.22
C ARG A 224 19.17 -3.56 32.32
N GLY A 225 18.84 -4.05 33.52
CA GLY A 225 18.79 -3.25 34.73
C GLY A 225 20.15 -2.60 34.96
N PRO A 226 20.20 -1.46 35.64
CA PRO A 226 21.46 -0.77 35.94
C PRO A 226 22.33 -1.68 36.79
N GLU A 227 23.51 -2.03 36.29
CA GLU A 227 24.58 -2.68 37.04
C GLU A 227 24.87 -1.85 38.29
N ARG A 228 24.61 -2.42 39.46
CA ARG A 228 25.09 -1.89 40.77
C ARG A 228 26.61 -1.93 40.73
N ARG A 229 27.23 -0.79 40.56
CA ARG A 229 28.66 -0.62 40.81
C ARG A 229 28.88 -0.79 42.34
N ASP A 230 29.47 -1.92 42.67
CA ASP A 230 30.00 -2.23 43.98
C ASP A 230 31.14 -1.25 44.31
N ARG A 231 30.96 -0.47 45.36
CA ARG A 231 31.99 0.42 45.90
C ARG A 231 32.89 -0.43 46.82
N GLY A 232 33.90 -1.00 46.26
CA GLY A 232 35.00 -1.57 47.02
C GLY A 232 35.86 -0.45 47.62
N GLU A 233 35.79 -0.34 48.93
CA GLU A 233 36.76 0.40 49.74
C GLU A 233 38.15 -0.17 49.54
N HIS A 234 39.11 0.64 49.12
CA HIS A 234 40.52 0.38 49.35
C HIS A 234 41.23 1.60 49.91
N ARG A 235 41.79 1.32 51.10
CA ARG A 235 42.61 2.10 51.99
C ARG A 235 43.78 2.80 51.27
N ARG A 236 44.10 3.92 51.88
CA ARG A 236 45.29 4.75 51.71
C ARG A 236 46.58 4.00 52.03
N GLU A 237 47.63 4.33 51.28
CA GLU A 237 49.06 4.47 51.63
C GLU A 237 49.74 4.94 50.35
N GLY A 238 50.37 6.07 50.22
CA GLY A 238 51.53 6.60 50.93
C GLY A 238 52.63 6.77 49.89
N GLY A 239 53.08 8.01 49.63
CA GLY A 239 54.49 8.16 49.25
C GLY A 239 54.84 8.74 47.89
N GLY A 240 55.29 9.98 47.86
CA GLY A 240 56.55 10.25 47.19
C GLY A 240 56.62 11.12 45.92
N ARG A 241 56.66 12.41 46.08
CA ARG A 241 57.73 13.35 45.66
C ARG A 241 58.19 13.44 44.20
N ARG A 242 58.25 14.71 43.77
CA ARG A 242 59.14 15.42 42.82
C ARG A 242 58.75 15.38 41.34
N GLY A 243 58.46 16.45 40.67
CA GLY A 243 59.07 17.74 40.48
C GLY A 243 59.56 17.86 39.01
N PRO A 244 59.87 19.02 38.44
CA PRO A 244 59.14 19.55 37.29
C PRO A 244 59.98 19.56 35.98
N GLY A 245 59.33 19.68 34.84
CA GLY A 245 60.04 19.80 33.56
C GLY A 245 59.27 20.71 32.59
N ARG A 246 59.87 21.86 32.36
CA ARG A 246 59.53 22.92 31.39
C ARG A 246 59.84 22.50 29.94
N GLY A 247 59.16 23.12 29.02
CA GLY A 247 59.58 23.31 27.64
C GLY A 247 58.36 23.55 26.72
N ARG A 248 57.97 24.71 26.40
CA ARG A 248 58.40 25.71 25.41
C ARG A 248 58.47 25.19 23.97
N GLY A 249 57.68 25.87 23.15
CA GLY A 249 58.00 26.24 21.76
C GLY A 249 57.22 25.42 20.74
N GLY A 250 56.62 25.93 19.75
CA GLY A 250 56.77 27.12 18.95
C GLY A 250 55.85 27.01 17.72
N ARG A 251 55.25 28.07 17.44
CA ARG A 251 54.96 28.78 16.19
C ARG A 251 55.19 28.06 14.82
N GLY A 252 54.26 28.45 13.93
CA GLY A 252 54.41 28.71 12.49
C GLY A 252 53.47 27.81 11.68
N GLY A 253 52.55 28.24 10.90
CA GLY A 253 52.57 29.36 9.96
C GLY A 253 52.46 28.84 8.54
N ARG A 254 51.38 29.00 7.95
CA ARG A 254 50.88 29.36 6.62
C ARG A 254 49.63 28.60 6.20
#